data_d33b4002cc8d87fcf59cf277c5d1271a
#
_entry.id   d33b4002cc8d87fcf59cf277c5d1271a
#
_cell.length_a   1.000
_cell.length_b   1.000
_cell.length_c   1.000
_cell.angle_alpha   90.00
_cell.angle_beta   90.00
_cell.angle_gamma   90.00
#
_symmetry.space_group_name_H-M   'P 1'
#
loop_
_entity.id
_entity.type
_entity.pdbx_description
1 polymer ?
#
loop_
_entity_poly.entity_id
_entity_poly.type
_entity_poly.pdbx_seq_one_letter_code
_entity_poly.pdbx_strand_id
1 'polypeptide(L)'
;GSCTIGGNISTNAGGNTVVRYGMTRDNVLGLEAVLADGTVISSLNTLLKNNAAYDLKQLFIGSEGTLGLVTRAVLKLYPQPLSEGTALVALDSFDAVMAFFAHCGRRLGGLLSSFEVLWQNHYELIAVNSGRHTPPLPGGHPYYAIVEATGTDAERDEALFAEALGEALEQGHASDVVIAASKAQRAAIWGIREDVEGLFTALAPQPMEQVDVLGG
;
A
#
# COMPACT_ATOMS: atom_id res chain seq x y z
N GLY A 1 8.50 -0.08 8.71
CA GLY A 1 8.61 -1.41 9.01
C GLY A 1 9.99 -1.99 9.26
N SER A 2 10.02 -3.21 9.73
CA SER A 2 11.22 -3.96 10.09
C SER A 2 11.73 -4.89 8.97
N CYS A 3 11.26 -4.71 7.72
CA CYS A 3 11.67 -5.55 6.60
C CYS A 3 13.13 -5.32 6.21
N THR A 4 13.75 -6.36 5.67
CA THR A 4 15.10 -6.31 5.09
C THR A 4 15.02 -6.33 3.57
N ILE A 5 16.01 -5.75 2.89
CA ILE A 5 16.07 -5.76 1.42
C ILE A 5 16.11 -7.20 0.88
N GLY A 6 16.91 -8.07 1.50
CA GLY A 6 16.98 -9.48 1.11
C GLY A 6 15.63 -10.20 1.29
N GLY A 7 14.90 -9.93 2.37
CA GLY A 7 13.55 -10.44 2.60
C GLY A 7 12.57 -9.97 1.53
N ASN A 8 12.57 -8.67 1.22
CA ASN A 8 11.71 -8.11 0.16
C ASN A 8 11.99 -8.74 -1.21
N ILE A 9 13.28 -8.98 -1.55
CA ILE A 9 13.65 -9.66 -2.79
C ILE A 9 13.18 -11.10 -2.78
N SER A 10 13.44 -11.83 -1.69
CA SER A 10 13.09 -13.25 -1.57
C SER A 10 11.59 -13.50 -1.67
N THR A 11 10.75 -12.60 -1.16
CA THR A 11 9.29 -12.71 -1.21
C THR A 11 8.67 -11.97 -2.39
N ASN A 12 9.46 -11.25 -3.20
CA ASN A 12 8.97 -10.32 -4.20
C ASN A 12 7.94 -9.34 -3.59
N ALA A 13 8.29 -8.72 -2.49
CA ALA A 13 7.35 -7.90 -1.72
C ALA A 13 6.78 -6.74 -2.54
N GLY A 14 5.49 -6.48 -2.33
CA GLY A 14 4.79 -5.29 -2.78
C GLY A 14 4.30 -4.51 -1.57
N GLY A 15 4.55 -3.21 -1.54
CA GLY A 15 4.04 -2.31 -0.51
C GLY A 15 2.90 -1.45 -1.04
N ASN A 16 2.45 -0.50 -0.21
CA ASN A 16 1.32 0.39 -0.55
C ASN A 16 1.58 1.26 -1.80
N THR A 17 2.85 1.44 -2.19
CA THR A 17 3.25 2.28 -3.32
C THR A 17 3.51 1.50 -4.63
N VAL A 18 3.01 0.26 -4.72
CA VAL A 18 3.17 -0.59 -5.93
C VAL A 18 2.57 0.07 -7.18
N VAL A 19 1.49 0.83 -7.05
CA VAL A 19 0.87 1.54 -8.17
C VAL A 19 1.89 2.44 -8.90
N ARG A 20 2.82 3.06 -8.16
CA ARG A 20 3.83 3.94 -8.73
C ARG A 20 5.16 3.26 -9.02
N TYR A 21 5.64 2.45 -8.11
CA TYR A 21 7.02 1.95 -8.16
C TYR A 21 7.13 0.47 -8.56
N GLY A 22 6.00 -0.21 -8.74
CA GLY A 22 5.98 -1.64 -9.02
C GLY A 22 6.34 -2.50 -7.82
N MET A 23 6.41 -3.80 -8.04
CA MET A 23 6.85 -4.79 -7.07
C MET A 23 8.39 -4.72 -6.88
N THR A 24 8.92 -5.41 -5.88
CA THR A 24 10.37 -5.51 -5.68
C THR A 24 11.09 -5.99 -6.95
N ARG A 25 10.50 -6.93 -7.69
CA ARG A 25 11.01 -7.46 -8.96
C ARG A 25 11.32 -6.37 -9.98
N ASP A 26 10.47 -5.36 -10.09
CA ASP A 26 10.59 -4.26 -11.05
C ASP A 26 11.74 -3.32 -10.70
N ASN A 27 12.22 -3.40 -9.46
CA ASN A 27 13.23 -2.51 -8.90
C ASN A 27 14.61 -3.18 -8.73
N VAL A 28 14.75 -4.48 -9.01
CA VAL A 28 16.03 -5.20 -8.96
C VAL A 28 16.68 -5.20 -10.33
N LEU A 29 17.78 -4.45 -10.49
CA LEU A 29 18.56 -4.38 -11.74
C LEU A 29 19.57 -5.52 -11.84
N GLY A 30 20.18 -5.91 -10.72
CA GLY A 30 21.18 -6.96 -10.66
C GLY A 30 21.09 -7.73 -9.35
N LEU A 31 21.59 -8.97 -9.36
CA LEU A 31 21.52 -9.85 -8.20
C LEU A 31 22.70 -10.81 -8.16
N GLU A 32 23.13 -11.16 -6.94
CA GLU A 32 24.03 -12.25 -6.65
C GLU A 32 23.33 -13.21 -5.68
N ALA A 33 23.41 -14.50 -5.99
CA ALA A 33 22.84 -15.54 -5.14
C ALA A 33 23.81 -16.70 -4.98
N VAL A 34 23.76 -17.37 -3.83
CA VAL A 34 24.52 -18.59 -3.53
C VAL A 34 23.56 -19.78 -3.51
N LEU A 35 23.86 -20.79 -4.33
CA LEU A 35 23.09 -22.02 -4.41
C LEU A 35 23.41 -22.97 -3.23
N ALA A 36 22.64 -24.06 -3.08
CA ALA A 36 22.79 -25.02 -2.00
C ALA A 36 24.14 -25.73 -2.01
N ASP A 37 24.79 -25.86 -3.16
CA ASP A 37 26.12 -26.47 -3.31
C ASP A 37 27.29 -25.47 -3.12
N GLY A 38 26.97 -24.21 -2.78
CA GLY A 38 27.95 -23.13 -2.64
C GLY A 38 28.31 -22.41 -3.93
N THR A 39 27.73 -22.78 -5.07
CA THR A 39 27.94 -22.09 -6.34
C THR A 39 27.39 -20.67 -6.26
N VAL A 40 28.21 -19.68 -6.67
CA VAL A 40 27.80 -18.28 -6.73
C VAL A 40 27.34 -17.92 -8.14
N ILE A 41 26.09 -17.49 -8.27
CA ILE A 41 25.54 -16.90 -9.49
C ILE A 41 25.52 -15.39 -9.28
N SER A 42 26.20 -14.63 -10.15
CA SER A 42 26.31 -13.17 -10.02
C SER A 42 26.03 -12.48 -11.36
N SER A 43 25.11 -11.51 -11.34
CA SER A 43 24.79 -10.61 -12.44
C SER A 43 24.48 -9.22 -11.84
N LEU A 44 25.53 -8.57 -11.32
CA LEU A 44 25.44 -7.27 -10.65
C LEU A 44 25.60 -6.11 -11.65
N ASN A 45 24.82 -6.13 -12.73
CA ASN A 45 24.85 -5.02 -13.69
C ASN A 45 23.89 -3.89 -13.25
N THR A 46 24.17 -2.67 -13.77
CA THR A 46 23.39 -1.46 -13.48
C THR A 46 22.56 -1.00 -14.68
N LEU A 47 22.46 -1.82 -15.72
CA LEU A 47 21.80 -1.46 -16.96
C LEU A 47 20.28 -1.49 -16.77
N LEU A 48 19.62 -0.37 -17.06
CA LEU A 48 18.16 -0.30 -17.10
C LEU A 48 17.57 -1.11 -18.25
N LYS A 49 18.29 -1.13 -19.38
CA LYS A 49 17.93 -1.94 -20.55
C LYS A 49 18.98 -3.03 -20.71
N ASN A 50 18.62 -4.25 -20.41
CA ASN A 50 19.44 -5.43 -20.63
C ASN A 50 18.55 -6.54 -21.20
N ASN A 51 18.60 -6.71 -22.52
CA ASN A 51 17.85 -7.71 -23.27
C ASN A 51 18.75 -8.81 -23.87
N ALA A 52 19.98 -8.93 -23.37
CA ALA A 52 20.91 -9.99 -23.75
C ALA A 52 20.70 -11.24 -22.90
N ALA A 53 20.42 -12.38 -23.51
CA ALA A 53 20.25 -13.70 -22.90
C ALA A 53 19.08 -13.77 -21.89
N TYR A 54 19.02 -14.88 -21.14
CA TYR A 54 18.02 -15.08 -20.07
C TYR A 54 18.33 -14.25 -18.85
N ASP A 55 17.29 -13.65 -18.27
CA ASP A 55 17.39 -12.88 -17.04
C ASP A 55 17.26 -13.78 -15.80
N LEU A 56 18.33 -14.46 -15.46
CA LEU A 56 18.35 -15.47 -14.39
C LEU A 56 18.02 -14.92 -13.01
N LYS A 57 18.22 -13.61 -12.74
CA LYS A 57 17.83 -13.00 -11.46
C LYS A 57 16.35 -13.19 -11.15
N GLN A 58 15.50 -13.26 -12.18
CA GLN A 58 14.06 -13.42 -12.05
C GLN A 58 13.64 -14.74 -11.39
N LEU A 59 14.48 -15.75 -11.42
CA LEU A 59 14.25 -17.04 -10.74
C LEU A 59 14.36 -16.90 -9.22
N PHE A 60 15.29 -16.07 -8.74
CA PHE A 60 15.56 -15.90 -7.32
C PHE A 60 14.60 -14.93 -6.63
N ILE A 61 14.07 -13.95 -7.36
CA ILE A 61 13.13 -12.97 -6.84
C ILE A 61 11.77 -13.64 -6.63
N GLY A 62 11.34 -13.75 -5.37
CA GLY A 62 10.12 -14.46 -4.99
C GLY A 62 10.29 -15.96 -4.82
N SER A 63 11.55 -16.47 -4.81
CA SER A 63 11.84 -17.90 -4.56
C SER A 63 11.82 -18.29 -3.08
N GLU A 64 11.72 -17.32 -2.18
CA GLU A 64 11.71 -17.52 -0.72
C GLU A 64 12.87 -18.39 -0.20
N GLY A 65 14.05 -18.26 -0.84
CA GLY A 65 15.25 -19.01 -0.48
C GLY A 65 15.31 -20.45 -0.99
N THR A 66 14.28 -20.94 -1.70
CA THR A 66 14.22 -22.34 -2.18
C THR A 66 15.24 -22.66 -3.27
N LEU A 67 15.67 -21.64 -4.05
CA LEU A 67 16.65 -21.78 -5.12
C LEU A 67 18.05 -21.31 -4.72
N GLY A 68 18.19 -20.51 -3.67
CA GLY A 68 19.44 -19.97 -3.20
C GLY A 68 19.24 -18.76 -2.30
N LEU A 69 20.33 -18.32 -1.67
CA LEU A 69 20.35 -17.16 -0.78
C LEU A 69 20.87 -15.93 -1.53
N VAL A 70 20.08 -14.86 -1.56
CA VAL A 70 20.48 -13.58 -2.12
C VAL A 70 21.49 -12.90 -1.21
N THR A 71 22.68 -12.58 -1.73
CA THR A 71 23.79 -11.98 -0.99
C THR A 71 24.02 -10.53 -1.35
N ARG A 72 23.79 -10.15 -2.61
CA ARG A 72 23.94 -8.77 -3.11
C ARG A 72 22.84 -8.43 -4.09
N ALA A 73 22.47 -7.15 -4.14
CA ALA A 73 21.53 -6.65 -5.13
C ALA A 73 21.93 -5.26 -5.61
N VAL A 74 21.59 -4.98 -6.87
CA VAL A 74 21.59 -3.64 -7.46
C VAL A 74 20.14 -3.21 -7.59
N LEU A 75 19.78 -2.11 -6.95
CA LEU A 75 18.42 -1.60 -6.92
C LEU A 75 18.29 -0.32 -7.75
N LYS A 76 17.16 -0.18 -8.42
CA LYS A 76 16.75 1.06 -9.04
C LYS A 76 16.40 2.07 -7.93
N LEU A 77 16.88 3.29 -8.09
CA LEU A 77 16.59 4.39 -7.18
C LEU A 77 15.69 5.41 -7.86
N TYR A 78 14.90 6.09 -7.05
CA TYR A 78 14.02 7.17 -7.45
C TYR A 78 14.37 8.43 -6.67
N PRO A 79 14.18 9.63 -7.26
CA PRO A 79 14.29 10.88 -6.50
C PRO A 79 13.36 10.85 -5.28
N GLN A 80 13.84 11.42 -4.17
CA GLN A 80 12.99 11.57 -2.99
C GLN A 80 11.84 12.54 -3.29
N PRO A 81 10.59 12.16 -3.01
CA PRO A 81 9.46 13.07 -3.16
C PRO A 81 9.61 14.30 -2.26
N LEU A 82 9.20 15.47 -2.77
CA LEU A 82 9.14 16.74 -2.05
C LEU A 82 7.71 17.09 -1.65
N SER A 83 6.71 16.49 -2.30
CA SER A 83 5.29 16.65 -2.01
C SER A 83 4.66 15.31 -1.69
N GLU A 84 3.64 15.34 -0.81
CA GLU A 84 2.91 14.15 -0.38
C GLU A 84 1.50 14.55 0.04
N GLY A 85 0.50 14.16 -0.76
CA GLY A 85 -0.91 14.32 -0.48
C GLY A 85 -1.56 12.98 -0.16
N THR A 86 -2.37 12.92 0.90
CA THR A 86 -3.12 11.72 1.31
C THR A 86 -4.56 12.09 1.56
N ALA A 87 -5.49 11.28 1.08
CA ALA A 87 -6.91 11.44 1.33
C ALA A 87 -7.57 10.10 1.66
N LEU A 88 -8.65 10.19 2.45
CA LEU A 88 -9.63 9.13 2.61
C LEU A 88 -10.89 9.54 1.85
N VAL A 89 -11.44 8.62 1.07
CA VAL A 89 -12.56 8.85 0.16
C VAL A 89 -13.65 7.81 0.42
N ALA A 90 -14.89 8.25 0.57
CA ALA A 90 -16.05 7.37 0.67
C ALA A 90 -16.69 7.12 -0.71
N LEU A 91 -17.13 5.89 -0.95
CA LEU A 91 -17.58 5.41 -2.25
C LEU A 91 -18.81 4.49 -2.07
N ASP A 92 -19.85 4.68 -2.90
CA ASP A 92 -21.14 4.03 -2.71
C ASP A 92 -21.30 2.71 -3.46
N SER A 93 -20.35 2.35 -4.32
CA SER A 93 -20.37 1.08 -5.04
C SER A 93 -18.97 0.68 -5.52
N PHE A 94 -18.81 -0.59 -5.91
CA PHE A 94 -17.55 -1.03 -6.53
C PHE A 94 -17.32 -0.38 -7.90
N ASP A 95 -18.38 -0.08 -8.65
CA ASP A 95 -18.27 0.66 -9.91
C ASP A 95 -17.75 2.08 -9.66
N ALA A 96 -18.18 2.74 -8.56
CA ALA A 96 -17.63 4.02 -8.14
C ALA A 96 -16.14 3.92 -7.76
N VAL A 97 -15.71 2.84 -7.09
CA VAL A 97 -14.29 2.56 -6.82
C VAL A 97 -13.49 2.52 -8.12
N MET A 98 -13.98 1.79 -9.11
CA MET A 98 -13.29 1.66 -10.41
C MET A 98 -13.27 2.98 -11.19
N ALA A 99 -14.39 3.72 -11.18
CA ALA A 99 -14.46 5.03 -11.82
C ALA A 99 -13.51 6.05 -11.16
N PHE A 100 -13.48 6.05 -9.82
CA PHE A 100 -12.60 6.90 -9.04
C PHE A 100 -11.12 6.54 -9.26
N PHE A 101 -10.76 5.26 -9.26
CA PHE A 101 -9.39 4.81 -9.56
C PHE A 101 -8.95 5.27 -10.97
N ALA A 102 -9.81 5.08 -11.97
CA ALA A 102 -9.54 5.51 -13.34
C ALA A 102 -9.43 7.06 -13.44
N HIS A 103 -10.24 7.80 -12.68
CA HIS A 103 -10.15 9.25 -12.58
C HIS A 103 -8.82 9.69 -11.98
N CYS A 104 -8.41 9.13 -10.83
CA CYS A 104 -7.11 9.39 -10.21
C CYS A 104 -5.95 9.09 -11.17
N GLY A 105 -6.00 7.96 -11.87
CA GLY A 105 -4.99 7.59 -12.85
C GLY A 105 -4.84 8.61 -13.98
N ARG A 106 -5.95 9.18 -14.48
CA ARG A 106 -5.93 10.21 -15.52
C ARG A 106 -5.46 11.56 -15.01
N ARG A 107 -5.93 11.98 -13.84
CA ARG A 107 -5.65 13.32 -13.30
C ARG A 107 -4.29 13.43 -12.65
N LEU A 108 -3.89 12.44 -11.88
CA LEU A 108 -2.64 12.43 -11.13
C LEU A 108 -1.49 11.79 -11.92
N GLY A 109 -1.79 10.87 -12.83
CA GLY A 109 -0.77 10.21 -13.66
C GLY A 109 0.35 9.61 -12.82
N GLY A 110 1.60 9.98 -13.11
CA GLY A 110 2.77 9.51 -12.39
C GLY A 110 2.90 10.00 -10.94
N LEU A 111 2.03 10.90 -10.47
CA LEU A 111 1.99 11.31 -9.07
C LEU A 111 1.24 10.31 -8.19
N LEU A 112 0.25 9.57 -8.74
CA LEU A 112 -0.50 8.56 -7.99
C LEU A 112 0.46 7.50 -7.44
N SER A 113 0.62 7.45 -6.13
CA SER A 113 1.58 6.56 -5.47
C SER A 113 0.93 5.41 -4.74
N SER A 114 -0.27 5.60 -4.19
CA SER A 114 -1.01 4.55 -3.48
C SER A 114 -2.51 4.66 -3.74
N PHE A 115 -3.16 3.51 -3.81
CA PHE A 115 -4.61 3.38 -3.88
C PHE A 115 -5.03 2.09 -3.18
N GLU A 116 -5.57 2.22 -1.97
CA GLU A 116 -5.99 1.09 -1.12
C GLU A 116 -7.48 1.15 -0.88
N VAL A 117 -8.18 0.04 -1.04
CA VAL A 117 -9.63 -0.03 -0.85
C VAL A 117 -9.95 -0.77 0.43
N LEU A 118 -10.78 -0.15 1.27
CA LEU A 118 -11.31 -0.72 2.50
C LEU A 118 -12.80 -1.01 2.31
N TRP A 119 -13.23 -2.20 2.69
CA TRP A 119 -14.66 -2.54 2.76
C TRP A 119 -15.31 -1.88 3.97
N GLN A 120 -16.61 -1.63 3.88
CA GLN A 120 -17.42 -1.08 4.98
C GLN A 120 -17.15 -1.78 6.31
N ASN A 121 -17.21 -3.11 6.33
CA ASN A 121 -17.04 -3.89 7.56
C ASN A 121 -15.66 -3.70 8.19
N HIS A 122 -14.60 -3.57 7.40
CA HIS A 122 -13.26 -3.26 7.91
C HIS A 122 -13.22 -1.86 8.50
N TYR A 123 -13.71 -0.87 7.76
CA TYR A 123 -13.71 0.52 8.22
C TYR A 123 -14.51 0.70 9.51
N GLU A 124 -15.72 0.14 9.56
CA GLU A 124 -16.57 0.20 10.74
C GLU A 124 -15.94 -0.51 11.94
N LEU A 125 -15.37 -1.70 11.72
CA LEU A 125 -14.75 -2.48 12.79
C LEU A 125 -13.56 -1.73 13.39
N ILE A 126 -12.68 -1.18 12.57
CA ILE A 126 -11.42 -0.59 13.01
C ILE A 126 -11.56 0.90 13.33
N ALA A 127 -12.18 1.69 12.46
CA ALA A 127 -12.23 3.14 12.65
C ALA A 127 -13.38 3.60 13.53
N VAL A 128 -14.57 2.99 13.38
CA VAL A 128 -15.79 3.49 14.01
C VAL A 128 -16.02 2.83 15.38
N ASN A 129 -15.93 1.50 15.45
CA ASN A 129 -16.38 0.72 16.61
C ASN A 129 -15.27 0.32 17.58
N SER A 130 -14.01 0.33 17.16
CA SER A 130 -12.89 -0.13 18.01
C SER A 130 -12.57 0.80 19.17
N GLY A 131 -12.89 2.10 19.07
CA GLY A 131 -12.44 3.14 20.00
C GLY A 131 -10.92 3.43 19.94
N ARG A 132 -10.19 2.77 19.03
CA ARG A 132 -8.72 2.93 18.85
C ARG A 132 -8.37 4.08 17.90
N HIS A 133 -9.27 4.43 17.01
CA HIS A 133 -9.12 5.49 16.01
C HIS A 133 -10.25 6.52 16.11
N THR A 134 -9.98 7.72 15.62
CA THR A 134 -11.03 8.71 15.34
C THR A 134 -11.34 8.63 13.85
N PRO A 135 -12.56 8.21 13.45
CA PRO A 135 -12.88 8.04 12.03
C PRO A 135 -12.83 9.40 11.31
N PRO A 136 -12.01 9.57 10.26
CA PRO A 136 -11.94 10.82 9.51
C PRO A 136 -13.21 11.11 8.70
N LEU A 137 -13.91 10.06 8.28
CA LEU A 137 -15.22 10.10 7.61
C LEU A 137 -16.25 9.28 8.41
N PRO A 138 -17.55 9.59 8.30
CA PRO A 138 -18.58 8.77 8.93
C PRO A 138 -18.59 7.35 8.36
N GLY A 139 -19.07 6.39 9.17
CA GLY A 139 -19.38 5.03 8.72
C GLY A 139 -20.61 5.01 7.80
N GLY A 140 -20.90 3.83 7.24
CA GLY A 140 -22.11 3.58 6.45
C GLY A 140 -21.91 3.52 4.94
N HIS A 141 -20.76 3.93 4.41
CA HIS A 141 -20.45 3.75 2.99
C HIS A 141 -19.95 2.32 2.71
N PRO A 142 -20.34 1.71 1.59
CA PRO A 142 -19.91 0.36 1.23
C PRO A 142 -18.40 0.21 1.06
N TYR A 143 -17.73 1.25 0.60
CA TYR A 143 -16.29 1.27 0.36
C TYR A 143 -15.65 2.59 0.79
N TYR A 144 -14.38 2.49 1.17
CA TYR A 144 -13.50 3.63 1.39
C TYR A 144 -12.20 3.41 0.62
N ALA A 145 -11.60 4.48 0.12
CA ALA A 145 -10.30 4.40 -0.52
C ALA A 145 -9.32 5.34 0.16
N ILE A 146 -8.12 4.83 0.46
CA ILE A 146 -6.97 5.67 0.79
C ILE A 146 -6.24 5.92 -0.51
N VAL A 147 -6.09 7.20 -0.86
CA VAL A 147 -5.38 7.62 -2.06
C VAL A 147 -4.21 8.51 -1.69
N GLU A 148 -3.05 8.24 -2.30
CA GLU A 148 -1.87 9.10 -2.14
C GLU A 148 -1.31 9.53 -3.47
N ALA A 149 -0.83 10.78 -3.50
CA ALA A 149 -0.01 11.32 -4.56
C ALA A 149 1.31 11.85 -3.99
N THR A 150 2.41 11.54 -4.64
CA THR A 150 3.73 12.07 -4.28
C THR A 150 4.40 12.69 -5.50
N GLY A 151 5.12 13.77 -5.31
CA GLY A 151 5.73 14.49 -6.42
C GLY A 151 6.96 15.30 -6.04
N THR A 152 7.34 16.24 -6.88
CA THR A 152 8.58 17.04 -6.73
C THR A 152 8.32 18.54 -6.66
N ASP A 153 7.06 18.97 -6.72
CA ASP A 153 6.65 20.36 -6.66
C ASP A 153 5.47 20.49 -5.67
N ALA A 154 5.75 20.94 -4.45
CA ALA A 154 4.79 20.90 -3.36
C ALA A 154 3.51 21.70 -3.69
N GLU A 155 3.67 22.96 -4.15
CA GLU A 155 2.53 23.83 -4.42
C GLU A 155 1.64 23.30 -5.56
N ARG A 156 2.27 22.92 -6.66
CA ARG A 156 1.56 22.39 -7.83
C ARG A 156 0.91 21.04 -7.56
N ASP A 157 1.62 20.15 -6.90
CA ASP A 157 1.14 18.78 -6.65
C ASP A 157 -0.02 18.78 -5.65
N GLU A 158 0.03 19.63 -4.60
CA GLU A 158 -1.06 19.82 -3.65
C GLU A 158 -2.32 20.37 -4.33
N ALA A 159 -2.15 21.40 -5.17
CA ALA A 159 -3.25 21.97 -5.92
C ALA A 159 -3.90 20.94 -6.85
N LEU A 160 -3.09 20.21 -7.61
CA LEU A 160 -3.57 19.18 -8.53
C LEU A 160 -4.28 18.03 -7.79
N PHE A 161 -3.77 17.63 -6.62
CA PHE A 161 -4.38 16.59 -5.81
C PHE A 161 -5.76 17.02 -5.30
N ALA A 162 -5.87 18.24 -4.76
CA ALA A 162 -7.13 18.79 -4.28
C ALA A 162 -8.15 18.96 -5.42
N GLU A 163 -7.71 19.46 -6.58
CA GLU A 163 -8.54 19.61 -7.78
C GLU A 163 -9.08 18.27 -8.27
N ALA A 164 -8.22 17.25 -8.37
CA ALA A 164 -8.62 15.91 -8.80
C ALA A 164 -9.68 15.28 -7.88
N LEU A 165 -9.56 15.49 -6.57
CA LEU A 165 -10.54 15.01 -5.61
C LEU A 165 -11.84 15.80 -5.64
N GLY A 166 -11.78 17.14 -5.83
CA GLY A 166 -12.95 17.99 -6.02
C GLY A 166 -13.75 17.59 -7.27
N GLU A 167 -13.08 17.39 -8.39
CA GLU A 167 -13.70 16.89 -9.61
C GLU A 167 -14.36 15.51 -9.43
N ALA A 168 -13.75 14.61 -8.65
CA ALA A 168 -14.34 13.32 -8.38
C ALA A 168 -15.66 13.42 -7.60
N LEU A 169 -15.76 14.36 -6.65
CA LEU A 169 -17.02 14.67 -5.95
C LEU A 169 -18.06 15.25 -6.92
N GLU A 170 -17.68 16.23 -7.72
CA GLU A 170 -18.58 16.89 -8.68
C GLU A 170 -19.14 15.94 -9.74
N GLN A 171 -18.33 14.96 -10.17
CA GLN A 171 -18.71 13.95 -11.15
C GLN A 171 -19.45 12.74 -10.54
N GLY A 172 -19.63 12.71 -9.22
CA GLY A 172 -20.27 11.59 -8.51
C GLY A 172 -19.44 10.30 -8.48
N HIS A 173 -18.13 10.40 -8.69
CA HIS A 173 -17.20 9.28 -8.53
C HIS A 173 -16.83 9.03 -7.06
N ALA A 174 -17.01 10.04 -6.21
CA ALA A 174 -16.82 9.96 -4.77
C ALA A 174 -18.03 10.58 -4.07
N SER A 175 -18.38 10.08 -2.87
CA SER A 175 -19.50 10.54 -2.07
C SER A 175 -19.05 11.52 -0.99
N ASP A 176 -17.88 11.32 -0.42
CA ASP A 176 -17.26 12.21 0.55
C ASP A 176 -15.73 12.07 0.51
N VAL A 177 -15.01 13.13 0.88
CA VAL A 177 -13.53 13.17 0.81
C VAL A 177 -12.98 13.96 1.99
N VAL A 178 -11.95 13.43 2.63
CA VAL A 178 -11.12 14.17 3.57
C VAL A 178 -9.65 14.11 3.14
N ILE A 179 -9.03 15.27 2.97
CA ILE A 179 -7.60 15.41 2.67
C ILE A 179 -6.86 15.65 3.99
N ALA A 180 -5.79 14.90 4.22
CA ALA A 180 -4.95 15.09 5.39
C ALA A 180 -4.20 16.43 5.31
N ALA A 181 -4.44 17.32 6.26
CA ALA A 181 -3.78 18.62 6.35
C ALA A 181 -2.45 18.57 7.13
N SER A 182 -2.07 17.41 7.66
CA SER A 182 -0.85 17.23 8.44
C SER A 182 -0.34 15.80 8.39
N LYS A 183 0.96 15.62 8.72
CA LYS A 183 1.56 14.28 8.86
C LYS A 183 0.85 13.42 9.90
N ALA A 184 0.32 14.02 10.97
CA ALA A 184 -0.44 13.30 12.00
C ALA A 184 -1.76 12.77 11.45
N GLN A 185 -2.50 13.57 10.68
CA GLN A 185 -3.74 13.13 10.02
C GLN A 185 -3.47 12.05 8.97
N ARG A 186 -2.40 12.20 8.18
CA ARG A 186 -1.96 11.15 7.26
C ARG A 186 -1.69 9.84 7.99
N ALA A 187 -0.91 9.88 9.06
CA ALA A 187 -0.63 8.69 9.88
C ALA A 187 -1.90 8.08 10.48
N ALA A 188 -2.89 8.90 10.87
CA ALA A 188 -4.17 8.44 11.37
C ALA A 188 -4.99 7.72 10.29
N ILE A 189 -5.02 8.24 9.05
CA ILE A 189 -5.69 7.57 7.91
C ILE A 189 -5.05 6.21 7.63
N TRP A 190 -3.73 6.15 7.51
CA TRP A 190 -3.00 4.90 7.28
C TRP A 190 -3.13 3.93 8.46
N GLY A 191 -3.18 4.44 9.69
CA GLY A 191 -3.36 3.65 10.89
C GLY A 191 -4.61 2.77 10.85
N ILE A 192 -5.70 3.24 10.24
CA ILE A 192 -6.92 2.43 10.06
C ILE A 192 -6.67 1.18 9.22
N ARG A 193 -5.90 1.32 8.14
CA ARG A 193 -5.56 0.21 7.25
C ARG A 193 -4.52 -0.73 7.86
N GLU A 194 -3.62 -0.21 8.70
CA GLU A 194 -2.47 -0.94 9.23
C GLU A 194 -2.71 -1.54 10.63
N ASP A 195 -3.87 -1.29 11.25
CA ASP A 195 -4.20 -1.80 12.60
C ASP A 195 -4.58 -3.29 12.58
N VAL A 196 -3.59 -4.13 12.27
CA VAL A 196 -3.74 -5.59 12.25
C VAL A 196 -4.06 -6.12 13.66
N GLU A 197 -3.50 -5.50 14.72
CA GLU A 197 -3.78 -5.88 16.12
C GLU A 197 -5.24 -5.61 16.48
N GLY A 198 -5.76 -4.43 16.09
CA GLY A 198 -7.18 -4.10 16.25
C GLY A 198 -8.10 -5.08 15.55
N LEU A 199 -7.73 -5.50 14.33
CA LEU A 199 -8.48 -6.50 13.58
C LEU A 199 -8.52 -7.85 14.30
N PHE A 200 -7.37 -8.36 14.76
CA PHE A 200 -7.32 -9.62 15.51
C PHE A 200 -8.09 -9.53 16.82
N THR A 201 -7.98 -8.41 17.54
CA THR A 201 -8.71 -8.19 18.80
C THR A 201 -10.22 -8.17 18.58
N ALA A 202 -10.67 -7.51 17.52
CA ALA A 202 -12.10 -7.40 17.21
C ALA A 202 -12.70 -8.72 16.69
N LEU A 203 -11.90 -9.55 16.03
CA LEU A 203 -12.32 -10.87 15.53
C LEU A 203 -12.06 -12.01 16.52
N ALA A 204 -11.34 -11.75 17.62
CA ALA A 204 -11.12 -12.76 18.66
C ALA A 204 -12.48 -13.25 19.21
N PRO A 205 -12.68 -14.56 19.36
CA PRO A 205 -13.87 -15.06 20.03
C PRO A 205 -13.95 -14.45 21.42
N GLN A 206 -15.08 -13.81 21.75
CA GLN A 206 -15.35 -13.32 23.09
C GLN A 206 -15.16 -14.49 24.06
N PRO A 207 -14.44 -14.31 25.19
CA PRO A 207 -14.38 -15.36 26.20
C PRO A 207 -15.83 -15.71 26.55
N MET A 208 -16.19 -16.99 26.44
CA MET A 208 -17.50 -17.44 26.91
C MET A 208 -17.64 -16.98 28.36
N GLU A 209 -18.64 -16.16 28.63
CA GLU A 209 -19.03 -15.87 30.02
C GLU A 209 -19.12 -17.22 30.73
N GLN A 210 -18.35 -17.42 31.78
CA GLN A 210 -18.54 -18.55 32.66
C GLN A 210 -19.96 -18.43 33.18
N VAL A 211 -20.84 -19.26 32.61
CA VAL A 211 -22.16 -19.46 33.18
C VAL A 211 -21.88 -20.11 34.55
N ASP A 212 -22.00 -19.35 35.63
CA ASP A 212 -21.99 -19.88 36.99
C ASP A 212 -23.12 -20.88 37.13
N VAL A 213 -22.80 -22.15 36.87
CA VAL A 213 -23.68 -23.28 37.21
C VAL A 213 -23.46 -23.60 38.69
N LEU A 214 -23.78 -22.66 39.55
CA LEU A 214 -23.92 -22.89 41.01
C LEU A 214 -25.21 -22.24 41.47
N GLY A 215 -26.29 -22.88 41.10
CA GLY A 215 -27.61 -22.67 41.68
C GLY A 215 -28.20 -24.01 42.00
N GLY A 216 -27.96 -24.51 43.19
CA GLY A 216 -28.59 -25.70 43.75
C GLY A 216 -28.89 -25.47 45.17
#